data_a6ff1a20fe29418719b83bf8ad541d96
#
_entry.id   a6ff1a20fe29418719b83bf8ad541d96
#
_cell.length_a   1.000
_cell.length_b   1.000
_cell.length_c   1.000
_cell.angle_alpha   90.00
_cell.angle_beta   90.00
_cell.angle_gamma   90.00
#
_symmetry.space_group_name_H-M   'P 1'
#
loop_
_entity.id
_entity.type
_entity.pdbx_description
1 polymer ?
#
loop_
_entity_poly.entity_id
_entity_poly.type
_entity_poly.pdbx_seq_one_letter_code
_entity_poly.pdbx_strand_id
1 'polypeptide(L)'
;MNPITIQGFKAYDLRGRIPDELNEDVAYRIGRAYAEFVKPQRVIVGRDIRLSSELLGKALEQGLLDSGVDVYDIGLCGTEIVYFATFAREMDGGIMVTASHNPPDYNGMKFVREGSRPISGDNGLQDIRRIAEQGVFTVPSRVGERFAVDIMPEYIEHLLSYVDRAKLKPLRVVVHAGNGCRRSSAVAMDLVRLPVLDGLVLDPRHLRRAHQGRAQ
;
A
#
# COMPACT_ATOMS: atom_id res chain seq x y z
N MET A 1 -0.41 18.80 -18.86
CA MET A 1 0.02 19.52 -17.62
C MET A 1 1.41 20.10 -17.86
N ASN A 2 1.84 21.12 -17.11
CA ASN A 2 3.22 21.62 -17.28
C ASN A 2 4.24 20.55 -16.85
N PRO A 3 5.39 20.41 -17.52
CA PRO A 3 6.46 19.52 -17.07
C PRO A 3 6.96 19.90 -15.67
N ILE A 4 7.30 18.87 -14.89
CA ILE A 4 7.88 19.03 -13.55
C ILE A 4 9.07 18.07 -13.39
N THR A 5 9.85 18.25 -12.33
CA THR A 5 10.86 17.28 -11.92
C THR A 5 10.37 16.57 -10.67
N ILE A 6 10.33 15.24 -10.68
CA ILE A 6 9.92 14.42 -9.54
C ILE A 6 11.15 13.80 -8.90
N GLN A 7 11.42 14.21 -7.67
CA GLN A 7 12.46 13.60 -6.84
C GLN A 7 11.93 12.34 -6.15
N GLY A 8 12.83 11.54 -5.60
CA GLY A 8 12.42 10.44 -4.74
C GLY A 8 12.26 9.07 -5.44
N PHE A 9 12.35 8.95 -6.75
CA PHE A 9 12.45 7.66 -7.41
C PHE A 9 13.74 6.94 -7.01
N LYS A 10 13.61 5.76 -6.42
CA LYS A 10 14.70 4.89 -5.97
C LYS A 10 14.80 3.66 -6.89
N ALA A 11 15.58 2.66 -6.48
CA ALA A 11 15.76 1.44 -7.28
C ALA A 11 14.44 0.62 -7.40
N TYR A 12 13.57 0.63 -6.37
CA TYR A 12 12.41 -0.27 -6.29
C TYR A 12 11.10 0.43 -5.93
N ASP A 13 11.13 1.72 -5.65
CA ASP A 13 9.95 2.47 -5.22
C ASP A 13 10.13 3.98 -5.43
N LEU A 14 9.04 4.71 -5.22
CA LEU A 14 9.05 6.16 -5.03
C LEU A 14 9.01 6.45 -3.53
N ARG A 15 9.85 7.38 -3.05
CA ARG A 15 9.78 7.94 -1.69
C ARG A 15 10.14 9.40 -1.72
N GLY A 16 9.30 10.22 -1.10
CA GLY A 16 9.50 11.65 -1.03
C GLY A 16 9.00 12.25 0.27
N ARG A 17 9.56 13.40 0.60
CA ARG A 17 9.13 14.20 1.74
C ARG A 17 7.83 14.93 1.38
N ILE A 18 6.89 14.94 2.33
CA ILE A 18 5.59 15.59 2.19
C ILE A 18 5.67 17.00 2.75
N PRO A 19 5.15 18.03 2.06
CA PRO A 19 4.54 17.98 0.72
C PRO A 19 5.53 18.30 -0.43
N ASP A 20 6.79 18.58 -0.11
CA ASP A 20 7.74 19.24 -1.02
C ASP A 20 8.15 18.38 -2.21
N GLU A 21 8.39 17.07 -1.95
CA GLU A 21 8.87 16.12 -2.95
C GLU A 21 7.76 15.18 -3.45
N LEU A 22 6.74 14.95 -2.60
CA LEU A 22 5.57 14.14 -2.92
C LEU A 22 4.31 14.79 -2.36
N ASN A 23 3.35 15.07 -3.22
CA ASN A 23 2.06 15.69 -2.94
C ASN A 23 0.98 15.11 -3.85
N GLU A 24 -0.22 15.62 -3.78
CA GLU A 24 -1.37 15.14 -4.53
C GLU A 24 -1.20 15.32 -6.06
N ASP A 25 -0.57 16.41 -6.53
CA ASP A 25 -0.31 16.59 -7.97
C ASP A 25 0.66 15.52 -8.48
N VAL A 26 1.73 15.25 -7.73
CA VAL A 26 2.68 14.17 -8.07
C VAL A 26 2.00 12.81 -8.04
N ALA A 27 1.19 12.54 -7.01
CA ALA A 27 0.45 11.27 -6.90
C ALA A 27 -0.53 11.06 -8.06
N TYR A 28 -1.26 12.09 -8.45
CA TYR A 28 -2.14 12.07 -9.63
C TYR A 28 -1.37 11.77 -10.91
N ARG A 29 -0.25 12.48 -11.15
CA ARG A 29 0.61 12.26 -12.32
C ARG A 29 1.17 10.84 -12.37
N ILE A 30 1.53 10.29 -11.21
CA ILE A 30 1.99 8.89 -11.09
C ILE A 30 0.89 7.92 -11.51
N GLY A 31 -0.35 8.14 -11.07
CA GLY A 31 -1.51 7.34 -11.49
C GLY A 31 -1.69 7.34 -13.01
N ARG A 32 -1.63 8.53 -13.63
CA ARG A 32 -1.68 8.70 -15.10
C ARG A 32 -0.52 7.98 -15.78
N ALA A 33 0.70 8.16 -15.28
CA ALA A 33 1.92 7.60 -15.87
C ALA A 33 1.97 6.08 -15.74
N TYR A 34 1.52 5.54 -14.60
CA TYR A 34 1.39 4.10 -14.42
C TYR A 34 0.41 3.50 -15.43
N ALA A 35 -0.73 4.14 -15.64
CA ALA A 35 -1.72 3.71 -16.64
C ALA A 35 -1.16 3.73 -18.06
N GLU A 36 -0.40 4.77 -18.44
CA GLU A 36 0.26 4.85 -19.75
C GLU A 36 1.32 3.74 -19.96
N PHE A 37 2.09 3.44 -18.90
CA PHE A 37 3.17 2.47 -18.98
C PHE A 37 2.67 1.02 -18.95
N VAL A 38 1.82 0.67 -17.99
CA VAL A 38 1.32 -0.70 -17.78
C VAL A 38 0.16 -1.04 -18.71
N LYS A 39 -0.65 -0.03 -19.05
CA LYS A 39 -1.89 -0.14 -19.83
C LYS A 39 -2.90 -1.13 -19.21
N PRO A 40 -3.14 -1.05 -17.91
CA PRO A 40 -4.03 -1.95 -17.21
C PRO A 40 -5.50 -1.58 -17.47
N GLN A 41 -6.39 -2.55 -17.30
CA GLN A 41 -7.83 -2.31 -17.20
C GLN A 41 -8.27 -2.19 -15.73
N ARG A 42 -7.66 -3.00 -14.84
CA ARG A 42 -8.04 -3.14 -13.43
C ARG A 42 -6.80 -3.11 -12.54
N VAL A 43 -6.81 -2.24 -11.52
CA VAL A 43 -5.67 -2.03 -10.62
C VAL A 43 -6.11 -2.08 -9.16
N ILE A 44 -5.39 -2.84 -8.33
CA ILE A 44 -5.51 -2.79 -6.87
C ILE A 44 -4.80 -1.55 -6.35
N VAL A 45 -5.47 -0.81 -5.46
CA VAL A 45 -4.83 0.26 -4.68
C VAL A 45 -5.02 -0.02 -3.20
N GLY A 46 -3.93 0.04 -2.45
CA GLY A 46 -3.94 -0.06 -1.00
C GLY A 46 -3.06 1.02 -0.36
N ARG A 47 -3.29 1.31 0.91
CA ARG A 47 -2.53 2.33 1.63
C ARG A 47 -2.22 1.93 3.07
N ASP A 48 -1.12 2.46 3.59
CA ASP A 48 -0.78 2.33 5.00
C ASP A 48 -1.48 3.41 5.87
N ILE A 49 -1.18 3.38 7.18
CA ILE A 49 -1.82 4.25 8.18
C ILE A 49 -1.20 5.66 8.27
N ARG A 50 -0.26 6.02 7.41
CA ARG A 50 0.33 7.36 7.43
C ARG A 50 -0.73 8.43 7.17
N LEU A 51 -0.61 9.58 7.83
CA LEU A 51 -1.59 10.66 7.74
C LEU A 51 -1.79 11.17 6.30
N SER A 52 -0.72 11.14 5.50
CA SER A 52 -0.76 11.56 4.09
C SER A 52 -1.23 10.47 3.13
N SER A 53 -1.28 9.19 3.56
CA SER A 53 -1.56 8.08 2.63
C SER A 53 -2.97 8.14 2.04
N GLU A 54 -3.94 8.65 2.78
CA GLU A 54 -5.31 8.77 2.26
C GLU A 54 -5.43 9.82 1.16
N LEU A 55 -4.82 11.00 1.34
CA LEU A 55 -4.85 12.07 0.34
C LEU A 55 -4.08 11.68 -0.93
N LEU A 56 -2.89 11.11 -0.75
CA LEU A 56 -2.08 10.63 -1.87
C LEU A 56 -2.76 9.46 -2.60
N GLY A 57 -3.39 8.54 -1.86
CA GLY A 57 -4.14 7.43 -2.43
C GLY A 57 -5.30 7.91 -3.30
N LYS A 58 -6.10 8.84 -2.81
CA LYS A 58 -7.21 9.44 -3.58
C LYS A 58 -6.73 10.14 -4.85
N ALA A 59 -5.64 10.89 -4.78
CA ALA A 59 -5.08 11.57 -5.94
C ALA A 59 -4.52 10.58 -6.97
N LEU A 60 -3.82 9.53 -6.52
CA LEU A 60 -3.35 8.42 -7.35
C LEU A 60 -4.51 7.71 -8.05
N GLU A 61 -5.56 7.34 -7.29
CA GLU A 61 -6.77 6.70 -7.81
C GLU A 61 -7.42 7.57 -8.87
N GLN A 62 -7.56 8.90 -8.62
CA GLN A 62 -8.12 9.81 -9.59
C GLN A 62 -7.31 9.82 -10.90
N GLY A 63 -5.98 9.78 -10.81
CA GLY A 63 -5.12 9.66 -11.99
C GLY A 63 -5.36 8.37 -12.79
N LEU A 64 -5.58 7.24 -12.12
CA LEU A 64 -5.93 5.97 -12.75
C LEU A 64 -7.32 6.04 -13.40
N LEU A 65 -8.32 6.55 -12.68
CA LEU A 65 -9.70 6.70 -13.18
C LEU A 65 -9.76 7.59 -14.42
N ASP A 66 -9.06 8.73 -14.39
CA ASP A 66 -8.96 9.66 -15.52
C ASP A 66 -8.16 9.09 -16.70
N SER A 67 -7.52 7.93 -16.51
CA SER A 67 -6.87 7.16 -17.58
C SER A 67 -7.74 6.01 -18.10
N GLY A 68 -9.00 5.89 -17.62
CA GLY A 68 -9.93 4.84 -18.02
C GLY A 68 -9.72 3.50 -17.30
N VAL A 69 -8.93 3.47 -16.24
CA VAL A 69 -8.58 2.29 -15.45
C VAL A 69 -9.56 2.12 -14.28
N ASP A 70 -10.08 0.92 -14.12
CA ASP A 70 -10.92 0.59 -12.96
C ASP A 70 -10.05 0.33 -11.73
N VAL A 71 -10.38 1.02 -10.63
CA VAL A 71 -9.63 0.97 -9.37
C VAL A 71 -10.37 0.12 -8.34
N TYR A 72 -9.66 -0.85 -7.79
CA TYR A 72 -10.13 -1.71 -6.69
C TYR A 72 -9.40 -1.30 -5.42
N ASP A 73 -10.01 -0.38 -4.66
CA ASP A 73 -9.47 0.10 -3.38
C ASP A 73 -9.70 -0.93 -2.28
N ILE A 74 -8.62 -1.48 -1.75
CA ILE A 74 -8.61 -2.42 -0.63
C ILE A 74 -8.37 -1.75 0.72
N GLY A 75 -8.30 -0.44 0.75
CA GLY A 75 -8.24 0.36 1.98
C GLY A 75 -6.90 0.28 2.70
N LEU A 76 -6.98 0.29 4.03
CA LEU A 76 -5.80 0.19 4.91
C LEU A 76 -5.28 -1.24 4.95
N CYS A 77 -4.02 -1.43 4.53
CA CYS A 77 -3.41 -2.76 4.44
C CYS A 77 -1.89 -2.70 4.52
N GLY A 78 -1.25 -3.87 4.53
CA GLY A 78 0.18 -4.05 4.30
C GLY A 78 0.51 -4.20 2.82
N THR A 79 1.77 -4.02 2.46
CA THR A 79 2.26 -4.17 1.08
C THR A 79 1.98 -5.57 0.52
N GLU A 80 2.16 -6.59 1.35
CA GLU A 80 1.91 -8.00 1.02
C GLU A 80 0.45 -8.27 0.63
N ILE A 81 -0.49 -7.51 1.19
CA ILE A 81 -1.92 -7.67 0.88
C ILE A 81 -2.24 -7.11 -0.52
N VAL A 82 -1.60 -6.00 -0.93
CA VAL A 82 -1.70 -5.50 -2.31
C VAL A 82 -1.17 -6.53 -3.29
N TYR A 83 -0.05 -7.17 -2.99
CA TYR A 83 0.55 -8.20 -3.85
C TYR A 83 -0.34 -9.44 -3.93
N PHE A 84 -0.84 -9.90 -2.79
CA PHE A 84 -1.82 -10.99 -2.75
C PHE A 84 -3.06 -10.68 -3.58
N ALA A 85 -3.69 -9.53 -3.37
CA ALA A 85 -4.90 -9.12 -4.07
C ALA A 85 -4.68 -9.02 -5.59
N THR A 86 -3.54 -8.47 -6.01
CA THR A 86 -3.17 -8.37 -7.43
C THR A 86 -3.07 -9.76 -8.06
N PHE A 87 -2.44 -10.70 -7.38
CA PHE A 87 -2.28 -12.07 -7.87
C PHE A 87 -3.60 -12.86 -7.79
N ALA A 88 -4.24 -12.89 -6.62
CA ALA A 88 -5.40 -13.74 -6.36
C ALA A 88 -6.65 -13.34 -7.17
N ARG A 89 -6.77 -12.06 -7.48
CA ARG A 89 -7.88 -11.51 -8.29
C ARG A 89 -7.53 -11.34 -9.77
N GLU A 90 -6.36 -11.84 -10.21
CA GLU A 90 -5.88 -11.72 -11.59
C GLU A 90 -5.98 -10.27 -12.11
N MET A 91 -5.52 -9.31 -11.28
CA MET A 91 -5.51 -7.91 -11.64
C MET A 91 -4.29 -7.58 -12.52
N ASP A 92 -4.44 -6.56 -13.36
CA ASP A 92 -3.40 -6.14 -14.29
C ASP A 92 -2.24 -5.42 -13.58
N GLY A 93 -2.47 -5.02 -12.31
CA GLY A 93 -1.46 -4.41 -11.48
C GLY A 93 -1.94 -4.02 -10.09
N GLY A 94 -0.99 -3.49 -9.30
CA GLY A 94 -1.27 -3.03 -7.95
C GLY A 94 -0.32 -1.93 -7.51
N ILE A 95 -0.83 -1.02 -6.69
CA ILE A 95 -0.07 0.09 -6.13
C ILE A 95 -0.31 0.19 -4.63
N MET A 96 0.79 0.18 -3.87
CA MET A 96 0.74 0.40 -2.41
C MET A 96 1.28 1.79 -2.08
N VAL A 97 0.45 2.61 -1.44
CA VAL A 97 0.84 3.93 -0.93
C VAL A 97 1.45 3.77 0.46
N THR A 98 2.76 3.90 0.56
CA THR A 98 3.52 3.69 1.79
C THR A 98 4.95 4.20 1.68
N ALA A 99 5.52 4.66 2.79
CA ALA A 99 6.97 4.85 2.91
C ALA A 99 7.61 3.84 3.87
N SER A 100 6.93 2.72 4.18
CA SER A 100 7.45 1.66 5.05
C SER A 100 7.87 2.21 6.43
N HIS A 101 9.17 2.15 6.76
CA HIS A 101 9.78 2.59 8.02
C HIS A 101 10.41 3.99 7.97
N ASN A 102 10.20 4.75 6.90
CA ASN A 102 10.68 6.13 6.82
C ASN A 102 10.03 7.02 7.90
N PRO A 103 10.64 8.17 8.24
CA PRO A 103 10.07 9.16 9.15
C PRO A 103 8.63 9.57 8.79
N PRO A 104 7.86 10.16 9.73
CA PRO A 104 6.45 10.50 9.52
C PRO A 104 6.19 11.51 8.40
N ASP A 105 7.17 12.35 8.09
CA ASP A 105 7.15 13.38 7.05
C ASP A 105 7.44 12.82 5.63
N TYR A 106 7.62 11.49 5.50
CA TYR A 106 7.77 10.81 4.22
C TYR A 106 6.54 10.01 3.84
N ASN A 107 6.32 9.88 2.53
CA ASN A 107 5.45 8.86 1.95
C ASN A 107 6.05 8.35 0.63
N GLY A 108 5.36 7.42 -0.02
CA GLY A 108 5.86 6.82 -1.24
C GLY A 108 4.86 5.85 -1.88
N MET A 109 5.33 5.16 -2.92
CA MET A 109 4.53 4.19 -3.65
C MET A 109 5.38 3.02 -4.11
N LYS A 110 4.82 1.81 -4.00
CA LYS A 110 5.37 0.58 -4.57
C LYS A 110 4.43 0.08 -5.65
N PHE A 111 5.00 -0.45 -6.72
CA PHE A 111 4.27 -0.80 -7.92
C PHE A 111 4.50 -2.25 -8.29
N VAL A 112 3.43 -2.93 -8.67
CA VAL A 112 3.48 -4.23 -9.32
C VAL A 112 2.60 -4.22 -10.55
N ARG A 113 2.90 -5.08 -11.52
CA ARG A 113 2.06 -5.36 -12.68
C ARG A 113 1.45 -6.76 -12.53
N GLU A 114 0.83 -7.27 -13.56
CA GLU A 114 0.15 -8.56 -13.57
C GLU A 114 0.99 -9.68 -12.92
N GLY A 115 0.33 -10.59 -12.21
CA GLY A 115 1.01 -11.64 -11.46
C GLY A 115 1.85 -11.14 -10.29
N SER A 116 1.59 -9.92 -9.82
CA SER A 116 2.33 -9.23 -8.74
C SER A 116 3.82 -9.04 -9.02
N ARG A 117 4.23 -8.99 -10.28
CA ARG A 117 5.62 -8.76 -10.67
C ARG A 117 6.03 -7.34 -10.34
N PRO A 118 7.07 -7.13 -9.51
CA PRO A 118 7.50 -5.78 -9.12
C PRO A 118 7.95 -4.93 -10.31
N ILE A 119 7.65 -3.63 -10.25
CA ILE A 119 8.21 -2.63 -11.15
C ILE A 119 9.37 -1.94 -10.42
N SER A 120 10.56 -2.04 -11.00
CA SER A 120 11.81 -1.49 -10.48
C SER A 120 12.46 -0.53 -11.48
N GLY A 121 13.58 0.08 -11.09
CA GLY A 121 14.36 0.97 -11.96
C GLY A 121 14.75 0.34 -13.29
N ASP A 122 14.99 -0.97 -13.29
CA ASP A 122 15.47 -1.70 -14.47
C ASP A 122 14.33 -2.17 -15.40
N ASN A 123 13.05 -2.09 -14.94
CA ASN A 123 11.93 -2.68 -15.67
C ASN A 123 10.68 -1.79 -15.72
N GLY A 124 10.84 -0.46 -15.67
CA GLY A 124 9.75 0.46 -15.95
C GLY A 124 9.55 1.61 -14.96
N LEU A 125 10.16 1.58 -13.77
CA LEU A 125 9.96 2.65 -12.79
C LEU A 125 10.48 4.00 -13.30
N GLN A 126 11.59 4.00 -14.06
CA GLN A 126 12.12 5.22 -14.69
C GLN A 126 11.26 5.70 -15.86
N ASP A 127 10.58 4.79 -16.56
CA ASP A 127 9.61 5.19 -17.59
C ASP A 127 8.39 5.85 -16.97
N ILE A 128 7.85 5.29 -15.89
CA ILE A 128 6.75 5.92 -15.13
C ILE A 128 7.17 7.32 -14.67
N ARG A 129 8.39 7.48 -14.13
CA ARG A 129 8.94 8.78 -13.76
C ARG A 129 8.92 9.74 -14.94
N ARG A 130 9.52 9.37 -16.05
CA ARG A 130 9.64 10.20 -17.24
C ARG A 130 8.29 10.63 -17.77
N ILE A 131 7.31 9.73 -17.84
CA ILE A 131 5.94 10.04 -18.29
C ILE A 131 5.27 11.01 -17.32
N ALA A 132 5.38 10.79 -16.00
CA ALA A 132 4.81 11.66 -14.98
C ALA A 132 5.41 13.08 -15.03
N GLU A 133 6.72 13.19 -15.22
CA GLU A 133 7.43 14.47 -15.33
C GLU A 133 7.02 15.26 -16.57
N GLN A 134 6.82 14.60 -17.69
CA GLN A 134 6.34 15.23 -18.93
C GLN A 134 4.92 15.76 -18.82
N GLY A 135 4.04 15.09 -18.07
CA GLY A 135 2.66 15.53 -17.86
C GLY A 135 1.80 15.53 -19.12
N VAL A 136 2.19 14.75 -20.12
CA VAL A 136 1.41 14.53 -21.36
C VAL A 136 0.79 13.13 -21.29
N PHE A 137 -0.52 13.07 -21.26
CA PHE A 137 -1.26 11.82 -21.07
C PHE A 137 -2.30 11.63 -22.17
N THR A 138 -2.52 10.39 -22.55
CA THR A 138 -3.57 10.01 -23.50
C THR A 138 -4.95 10.32 -22.90
N VAL A 139 -5.85 10.84 -23.71
CA VAL A 139 -7.25 11.01 -23.32
C VAL A 139 -7.95 9.66 -23.56
N PRO A 140 -8.49 9.02 -22.52
CA PRO A 140 -9.15 7.72 -22.68
C PRO A 140 -10.54 7.88 -23.29
N SER A 141 -11.09 6.79 -23.83
CA SER A 141 -12.46 6.77 -24.36
C SER A 141 -13.54 6.73 -23.28
N ARG A 142 -13.16 6.37 -22.02
CA ARG A 142 -14.04 6.36 -20.83
C ARG A 142 -13.28 6.78 -19.60
N VAL A 143 -13.98 7.16 -18.56
CA VAL A 143 -13.45 7.27 -17.21
C VAL A 143 -13.57 5.91 -16.53
N GLY A 144 -12.58 5.52 -15.73
CA GLY A 144 -12.63 4.30 -14.94
C GLY A 144 -13.61 4.37 -13.78
N GLU A 145 -13.91 3.24 -13.18
CA GLU A 145 -14.79 3.14 -12.01
C GLU A 145 -14.00 2.71 -10.75
N ARG A 146 -14.47 3.17 -9.59
CA ARG A 146 -13.88 2.82 -8.30
C ARG A 146 -14.75 1.83 -7.55
N PHE A 147 -14.13 0.73 -7.10
CA PHE A 147 -14.75 -0.31 -6.31
C PHE A 147 -14.06 -0.44 -4.96
N ALA A 148 -14.80 -0.40 -3.85
CA ALA A 148 -14.26 -0.73 -2.54
C ALA A 148 -14.34 -2.24 -2.34
N VAL A 149 -13.22 -2.86 -1.94
CA VAL A 149 -13.10 -4.32 -1.81
C VAL A 149 -12.54 -4.68 -0.44
N ASP A 150 -13.24 -5.54 0.28
CA ASP A 150 -12.68 -6.21 1.47
C ASP A 150 -11.97 -7.49 1.04
N ILE A 151 -10.65 -7.45 0.97
CA ILE A 151 -9.80 -8.59 0.59
C ILE A 151 -9.36 -9.42 1.80
N MET A 152 -9.63 -8.93 3.02
CA MET A 152 -9.10 -9.57 4.24
C MET A 152 -9.56 -11.01 4.45
N PRO A 153 -10.83 -11.39 4.22
CA PRO A 153 -11.26 -12.77 4.36
C PRO A 153 -10.45 -13.75 3.48
N GLU A 154 -10.26 -13.38 2.20
CA GLU A 154 -9.51 -14.20 1.24
C GLU A 154 -8.01 -14.29 1.62
N TYR A 155 -7.44 -13.16 2.06
CA TYR A 155 -6.04 -13.12 2.49
C TYR A 155 -5.80 -13.99 3.72
N ILE A 156 -6.70 -13.95 4.70
CA ILE A 156 -6.63 -14.78 5.91
C ILE A 156 -6.76 -16.26 5.56
N GLU A 157 -7.70 -16.62 4.70
CA GLU A 157 -7.86 -18.00 4.24
C GLU A 157 -6.59 -18.50 3.54
N HIS A 158 -6.01 -17.66 2.69
CA HIS A 158 -4.74 -17.94 2.04
C HIS A 158 -3.61 -18.18 3.04
N LEU A 159 -3.45 -17.34 4.06
CA LEU A 159 -2.45 -17.52 5.10
C LEU A 159 -2.67 -18.82 5.88
N LEU A 160 -3.91 -19.15 6.19
CA LEU A 160 -4.25 -20.37 6.91
C LEU A 160 -4.02 -21.64 6.08
N SER A 161 -4.00 -21.56 4.76
CA SER A 161 -3.69 -22.69 3.89
C SER A 161 -2.24 -23.18 4.02
N TYR A 162 -1.33 -22.34 4.53
CA TYR A 162 0.08 -22.72 4.75
C TYR A 162 0.31 -23.53 6.02
N VAL A 163 -0.69 -23.62 6.90
CA VAL A 163 -0.53 -24.29 8.20
C VAL A 163 -1.54 -25.41 8.39
N ASP A 164 -1.06 -26.55 8.91
CA ASP A 164 -1.93 -27.62 9.39
C ASP A 164 -2.46 -27.22 10.78
N ARG A 165 -3.70 -26.75 10.81
CA ARG A 165 -4.35 -26.26 12.04
C ARG A 165 -4.45 -27.29 13.14
N ALA A 166 -4.49 -28.60 12.79
CA ALA A 166 -4.53 -29.68 13.76
C ALA A 166 -3.19 -29.87 14.50
N LYS A 167 -2.10 -29.37 13.91
CA LYS A 167 -0.75 -29.43 14.51
C LYS A 167 -0.38 -28.20 15.32
N LEU A 168 -1.21 -27.14 15.28
CA LEU A 168 -0.95 -25.93 16.05
C LEU A 168 -1.11 -26.22 17.54
N LYS A 169 -0.08 -25.86 18.31
CA LYS A 169 -0.11 -25.92 19.77
C LYS A 169 -0.56 -24.57 20.33
N PRO A 170 -1.29 -24.54 21.45
CA PRO A 170 -1.64 -23.29 22.10
C PRO A 170 -0.36 -22.57 22.55
N LEU A 171 -0.22 -21.30 22.10
CA LEU A 171 0.89 -20.43 22.46
C LEU A 171 0.36 -19.20 23.19
N ARG A 172 1.17 -18.66 24.11
CA ARG A 172 0.95 -17.32 24.63
C ARG A 172 1.67 -16.33 23.74
N VAL A 173 0.93 -15.47 23.06
CA VAL A 173 1.48 -14.53 22.07
C VAL A 173 1.30 -13.10 22.56
N VAL A 174 2.38 -12.32 22.56
CA VAL A 174 2.34 -10.87 22.79
C VAL A 174 2.41 -10.19 21.42
N VAL A 175 1.40 -9.39 21.11
CA VAL A 175 1.31 -8.65 19.84
C VAL A 175 1.51 -7.18 20.12
N HIS A 176 2.51 -6.58 19.47
CA HIS A 176 2.77 -5.15 19.50
C HIS A 176 2.69 -4.59 18.07
N ALA A 177 1.58 -3.93 17.76
CA ALA A 177 1.32 -3.40 16.43
C ALA A 177 2.08 -2.08 16.12
N GLY A 178 2.77 -1.53 17.10
CA GLY A 178 3.41 -0.21 16.97
C GLY A 178 2.40 0.87 16.59
N ASN A 179 2.70 1.62 15.55
CA ASN A 179 1.80 2.61 14.94
C ASN A 179 1.07 2.04 13.71
N GLY A 180 1.21 0.74 13.44
CA GLY A 180 0.66 0.09 12.25
C GLY A 180 -0.83 -0.24 12.32
N CYS A 181 -1.33 -0.89 11.28
CA CYS A 181 -2.71 -1.33 11.17
C CYS A 181 -3.00 -2.49 12.12
N ARG A 182 -3.54 -2.18 13.30
CA ARG A 182 -3.87 -3.17 14.36
C ARG A 182 -4.91 -4.21 13.92
N ARG A 183 -5.79 -3.84 12.99
CA ARG A 183 -7.00 -4.62 12.69
C ARG A 183 -6.73 -5.95 11.99
N SER A 184 -5.81 -5.98 11.03
CA SER A 184 -5.52 -7.17 10.24
C SER A 184 -4.83 -8.28 11.03
N SER A 185 -3.92 -7.92 11.94
CA SER A 185 -3.20 -8.91 12.76
C SER A 185 -4.08 -9.53 13.85
N ALA A 186 -4.97 -8.73 14.46
CA ALA A 186 -5.89 -9.22 15.50
C ALA A 186 -6.92 -10.19 14.91
N VAL A 187 -7.52 -9.85 13.76
CA VAL A 187 -8.51 -10.71 13.07
C VAL A 187 -7.90 -12.05 12.66
N ALA A 188 -6.64 -12.05 12.17
CA ALA A 188 -5.95 -13.30 11.82
C ALA A 188 -5.71 -14.20 13.05
N MET A 189 -5.42 -13.61 14.22
CA MET A 189 -5.23 -14.36 15.47
C MET A 189 -6.54 -14.94 16.04
N ASP A 190 -7.63 -14.21 15.97
CA ASP A 190 -8.96 -14.68 16.38
C ASP A 190 -9.39 -15.90 15.55
N LEU A 191 -9.11 -15.89 14.24
CA LEU A 191 -9.45 -16.99 13.35
C LEU A 191 -8.64 -18.26 13.61
N VAL A 192 -7.41 -18.13 14.11
CA VAL A 192 -6.56 -19.30 14.47
C VAL A 192 -6.93 -19.84 15.85
N ARG A 193 -7.84 -19.17 16.59
CA ARG A 193 -8.17 -19.53 17.98
C ARG A 193 -6.96 -19.65 18.89
N LEU A 194 -5.93 -18.86 18.65
CA LEU A 194 -4.87 -18.71 19.64
C LEU A 194 -5.48 -17.98 20.84
N PRO A 195 -5.27 -18.44 22.07
CA PRO A 195 -5.74 -17.72 23.23
C PRO A 195 -5.01 -16.37 23.28
N VAL A 196 -5.67 -15.35 22.78
CA VAL A 196 -5.24 -13.96 23.01
C VAL A 196 -5.52 -13.71 24.47
N LEU A 197 -4.49 -13.39 25.25
CA LEU A 197 -4.69 -12.91 26.60
C LEU A 197 -5.38 -11.55 26.48
N ASP A 198 -6.70 -11.54 26.64
CA ASP A 198 -7.46 -10.31 26.83
C ASP A 198 -6.83 -9.55 27.99
N GLY A 199 -6.25 -8.41 27.71
CA GLY A 199 -5.79 -7.52 28.75
C GLY A 199 -4.44 -6.83 28.57
N LEU A 200 -3.60 -7.19 27.57
CA LEU A 200 -2.36 -6.45 27.34
C LEU A 200 -2.41 -5.62 26.04
N VAL A 201 -3.44 -4.80 25.91
CA VAL A 201 -3.33 -3.58 25.10
C VAL A 201 -2.49 -2.61 25.93
N LEU A 202 -1.18 -2.63 25.74
CA LEU A 202 -0.32 -1.59 26.31
C LEU A 202 -0.76 -0.27 25.68
N ASP A 203 -1.47 0.54 26.47
CA ASP A 203 -1.80 1.93 26.12
C ASP A 203 -0.49 2.62 25.70
N PRO A 204 -0.44 3.24 24.50
CA PRO A 204 0.77 3.96 24.04
C PRO A 204 1.34 4.93 25.06
N ARG A 205 0.52 5.40 26.01
CA ARG A 205 0.93 6.25 27.12
C ARG A 205 1.86 5.56 28.13
N HIS A 206 1.80 4.23 28.24
CA HIS A 206 2.69 3.46 29.12
C HIS A 206 4.06 3.17 28.49
N LEU A 207 4.18 3.18 27.17
CA LEU A 207 5.46 2.99 26.47
C LEU A 207 6.40 4.19 26.58
N ARG A 208 5.86 5.40 26.79
CA ARG A 208 6.70 6.61 27.00
C ARG A 208 7.51 6.58 28.30
N ARG A 209 7.06 5.85 29.34
CA ARG A 209 7.79 5.74 30.62
C ARG A 209 8.95 4.73 30.57
N ALA A 210 8.88 3.73 29.73
CA ALA A 210 9.95 2.72 29.63
C ALA A 210 11.19 3.23 28.87
N HIS A 211 11.04 4.22 27.99
CA HIS A 211 12.17 4.82 27.27
C HIS A 211 12.88 5.93 28.04
N GLN A 212 12.24 6.54 29.04
CA GLN A 212 12.87 7.59 29.85
C GLN A 212 13.68 7.04 31.03
N GLY A 213 13.60 5.75 31.34
CA GLY A 213 14.29 5.10 32.47
C GLY A 213 15.68 4.50 32.15
N ARG A 214 16.21 4.67 30.93
CA ARG A 214 17.54 4.13 30.53
C ARG A 214 18.58 5.20 30.18
N ALA A 215 18.38 6.44 30.58
CA ALA A 215 19.37 7.50 30.46
C ALA A 215 19.74 8.00 31.87
N GLN A 216 20.38 7.15 32.67
CA GLN A 216 21.25 7.49 33.82
C GLN A 216 22.35 6.45 33.89
#